data_485b8087c381843e9f437993fc7f0271
#
_entry.id   485b8087c381843e9f437993fc7f0271
#
_cell.length_a   1.000
_cell.length_b   1.000
_cell.length_c   1.000
_cell.angle_alpha   90.00
_cell.angle_beta   90.00
_cell.angle_gamma   90.00
#
_symmetry.space_group_name_H-M   'P 1'
#
loop_
_entity.id
_entity.type
_entity.pdbx_description
1 polymer ?
#
loop_
_entity_poly.entity_id
_entity_poly.type
_entity_poly.pdbx_seq_one_letter_code
_entity_poly.pdbx_strand_id
1 'polypeptide(L)'
;MYTSPKDYDSTLKLIRNIIIVDIKDIYTKASFKYAKDVYANPQMILTIQAPNEEEFQKFVEENKQTIVDFFTRAEMNRQISMLEEKHSNFISQKVDSLFGCDIWLPAELANSKTGKDFFWASTNTGTADRNFVMYSYPYTDKETFTKEYFVHKRDSVMKANIPGFKEGVYMSTDSLLTDVRPINVQNSYTCLLYTSPSP
;
A
#
# COMPACT_ATOMS: atom_id res chain seq x y z
N MET A 1 18.78 -3.68 -6.23
CA MET A 1 20.16 -4.21 -6.29
C MET A 1 20.23 -5.21 -7.42
N TYR A 2 21.30 -5.18 -8.21
CA TYR A 2 21.58 -6.11 -9.30
C TYR A 2 22.89 -6.83 -9.00
N THR A 3 22.98 -8.13 -9.26
CA THR A 3 24.17 -8.92 -9.01
C THR A 3 24.36 -10.01 -10.07
N SER A 4 25.60 -10.45 -10.27
CA SER A 4 25.90 -11.57 -11.14
C SER A 4 25.65 -12.92 -10.42
N PRO A 5 25.46 -14.03 -11.16
CA PRO A 5 25.35 -15.35 -10.52
C PRO A 5 26.53 -15.74 -9.64
N LYS A 6 27.73 -15.21 -9.92
CA LYS A 6 28.95 -15.48 -9.12
C LYS A 6 28.94 -14.80 -7.77
N ASP A 7 28.28 -13.62 -7.69
CA ASP A 7 28.20 -12.80 -6.50
C ASP A 7 26.91 -13.04 -5.69
N TYR A 8 26.05 -13.97 -6.15
CA TYR A 8 24.83 -14.35 -5.47
C TYR A 8 25.13 -15.30 -4.30
N ASP A 9 25.58 -14.71 -3.21
CA ASP A 9 26.03 -15.39 -1.99
C ASP A 9 24.91 -15.73 -1.00
N SER A 10 25.27 -16.25 0.15
CA SER A 10 24.33 -16.60 1.22
C SER A 10 23.56 -15.42 1.78
N THR A 11 24.15 -14.21 1.78
CA THR A 11 23.50 -12.99 2.28
C THR A 11 22.42 -12.49 1.31
N LEU A 12 22.75 -12.46 0.02
CA LEU A 12 21.79 -12.04 -1.02
C LEU A 12 20.63 -13.02 -1.18
N LYS A 13 20.84 -14.30 -0.87
CA LYS A 13 19.77 -15.30 -0.83
C LYS A 13 18.70 -15.02 0.21
N LEU A 14 19.00 -14.24 1.26
CA LEU A 14 18.02 -13.87 2.29
C LEU A 14 17.13 -12.68 1.92
N ILE A 15 17.34 -12.06 0.76
CA ILE A 15 16.48 -10.97 0.29
C ILE A 15 15.07 -11.52 0.01
N ARG A 16 14.06 -10.80 0.48
CA ARG A 16 12.66 -11.23 0.41
C ARG A 16 12.10 -11.37 -1.00
N ASN A 17 12.44 -10.44 -1.89
CA ASN A 17 11.92 -10.39 -3.25
C ASN A 17 13.09 -10.46 -4.22
N ILE A 18 13.14 -11.53 -5.00
CA ILE A 18 14.25 -11.81 -5.91
C ILE A 18 13.71 -12.07 -7.31
N ILE A 19 14.33 -11.44 -8.31
CA ILE A 19 14.15 -11.80 -9.71
C ILE A 19 15.40 -12.53 -10.17
N ILE A 20 15.23 -13.74 -10.69
CA ILE A 20 16.29 -14.52 -11.33
C ILE A 20 16.05 -14.47 -12.83
N VAL A 21 17.06 -14.07 -13.58
CA VAL A 21 17.06 -14.11 -15.05
C VAL A 21 17.84 -15.34 -15.49
N ASP A 22 17.17 -16.24 -16.20
CA ASP A 22 17.73 -17.51 -16.66
C ASP A 22 17.57 -17.63 -18.19
N ILE A 23 18.58 -17.17 -18.92
CA ILE A 23 18.62 -17.17 -20.38
C ILE A 23 19.44 -18.35 -20.87
N LYS A 24 18.79 -19.27 -21.58
CA LYS A 24 19.39 -20.47 -22.14
C LYS A 24 18.70 -20.90 -23.43
N ASP A 25 19.44 -21.35 -24.42
CA ASP A 25 18.95 -21.84 -25.72
C ASP A 25 18.07 -23.09 -25.65
N ILE A 26 18.08 -23.77 -24.51
CA ILE A 26 17.19 -24.91 -24.25
C ILE A 26 15.71 -24.53 -24.08
N TYR A 27 15.43 -23.27 -23.85
CA TYR A 27 14.05 -22.78 -23.71
C TYR A 27 13.45 -22.50 -25.09
N THR A 28 12.21 -22.91 -25.30
CA THR A 28 11.50 -22.71 -26.58
C THR A 28 10.75 -21.36 -26.62
N LYS A 29 10.47 -20.78 -25.46
CA LYS A 29 9.78 -19.49 -25.30
C LYS A 29 10.08 -18.88 -23.92
N ALA A 30 9.89 -17.57 -23.80
CA ALA A 30 9.98 -16.91 -22.51
C ALA A 30 8.79 -17.29 -21.59
N SER A 31 9.08 -17.43 -20.30
CA SER A 31 8.06 -17.82 -19.30
C SER A 31 8.47 -17.42 -17.89
N PHE A 32 7.47 -17.38 -16.99
CA PHE A 32 7.68 -17.20 -15.55
C PHE A 32 7.68 -18.52 -14.81
N LYS A 33 8.55 -18.62 -13.81
CA LYS A 33 8.44 -19.57 -12.70
C LYS A 33 8.54 -18.83 -11.40
N TYR A 34 7.88 -19.27 -10.37
CA TYR A 34 8.01 -18.68 -9.04
C TYR A 34 8.26 -19.77 -8.00
N ALA A 35 8.94 -19.36 -6.94
CA ALA A 35 9.15 -20.17 -5.74
C ALA A 35 8.94 -19.30 -4.50
N LYS A 36 8.46 -19.91 -3.44
CA LYS A 36 8.18 -19.26 -2.17
C LYS A 36 9.05 -19.87 -1.07
N ASP A 37 9.60 -19.01 -0.18
CA ASP A 37 10.27 -19.41 1.05
C ASP A 37 11.43 -20.42 0.84
N VAL A 38 12.28 -20.17 -0.18
CA VAL A 38 13.37 -21.09 -0.55
C VAL A 38 14.57 -20.96 0.37
N TYR A 39 15.01 -19.73 0.65
CA TYR A 39 16.20 -19.43 1.46
C TYR A 39 15.86 -18.61 2.71
N ALA A 40 14.72 -17.96 2.73
CA ALA A 40 14.22 -17.14 3.83
C ALA A 40 12.69 -17.24 3.90
N ASN A 41 12.11 -16.90 5.04
CA ASN A 41 10.66 -16.83 5.22
C ASN A 41 10.33 -15.48 5.90
N PRO A 42 9.48 -14.62 5.28
CA PRO A 42 8.86 -14.78 3.96
C PRO A 42 9.80 -14.45 2.80
N GLN A 43 9.69 -15.19 1.70
CA GLN A 43 10.46 -14.91 0.48
C GLN A 43 9.65 -15.25 -0.78
N MET A 44 9.77 -14.39 -1.81
CA MET A 44 9.25 -14.66 -3.16
C MET A 44 10.37 -14.54 -4.19
N ILE A 45 10.53 -15.60 -4.97
CA ILE A 45 11.50 -15.65 -6.07
C ILE A 45 10.73 -15.78 -7.37
N LEU A 46 10.91 -14.84 -8.29
CA LEU A 46 10.40 -14.90 -9.65
C LEU A 46 11.56 -15.20 -10.60
N THR A 47 11.51 -16.33 -11.29
CA THR A 47 12.48 -16.67 -12.33
C THR A 47 11.87 -16.39 -13.69
N ILE A 48 12.55 -15.59 -14.50
CA ILE A 48 12.19 -15.30 -15.88
C ILE A 48 13.13 -16.12 -16.75
N GLN A 49 12.57 -17.11 -17.47
CA GLN A 49 13.29 -17.97 -18.38
C GLN A 49 13.08 -17.48 -19.81
N ALA A 50 14.13 -17.45 -20.63
CA ALA A 50 14.04 -17.06 -22.03
C ALA A 50 15.09 -17.77 -22.89
N PRO A 51 14.85 -18.00 -24.19
CA PRO A 51 15.83 -18.64 -25.08
C PRO A 51 17.03 -17.73 -25.40
N ASN A 52 16.82 -16.41 -25.44
CA ASN A 52 17.83 -15.40 -25.71
C ASN A 52 17.46 -14.03 -25.09
N GLU A 53 18.34 -13.05 -25.20
CA GLU A 53 18.13 -11.71 -24.62
C GLU A 53 17.00 -10.92 -25.29
N GLU A 54 16.82 -11.07 -26.58
CA GLU A 54 15.77 -10.37 -27.33
C GLU A 54 14.38 -10.81 -26.86
N GLU A 55 14.15 -12.12 -26.78
CA GLU A 55 12.90 -12.69 -26.25
C GLU A 55 12.70 -12.36 -24.77
N PHE A 56 13.76 -12.27 -23.98
CA PHE A 56 13.69 -11.83 -22.60
C PHE A 56 13.22 -10.37 -22.50
N GLN A 57 13.84 -9.45 -23.25
CA GLN A 57 13.50 -8.03 -23.22
C GLN A 57 12.05 -7.80 -23.64
N LYS A 58 11.64 -8.43 -24.76
CA LYS A 58 10.26 -8.37 -25.24
C LYS A 58 9.26 -8.87 -24.20
N PHE A 59 9.53 -10.03 -23.61
CA PHE A 59 8.67 -10.64 -22.61
C PHE A 59 8.52 -9.78 -21.35
N VAL A 60 9.61 -9.18 -20.87
CA VAL A 60 9.58 -8.28 -19.69
C VAL A 60 8.77 -7.01 -20.00
N GLU A 61 8.96 -6.42 -21.18
CA GLU A 61 8.19 -5.21 -21.58
C GLU A 61 6.69 -5.50 -21.69
N GLU A 62 6.32 -6.62 -22.30
CA GLU A 62 4.92 -7.04 -22.44
C GLU A 62 4.28 -7.41 -21.07
N ASN A 63 5.07 -7.84 -20.09
CA ASN A 63 4.60 -8.35 -18.80
C ASN A 63 5.01 -7.48 -17.60
N LYS A 64 5.51 -6.27 -17.80
CA LYS A 64 6.01 -5.41 -16.72
C LYS A 64 5.01 -5.19 -15.59
N GLN A 65 3.74 -4.95 -15.94
CA GLN A 65 2.71 -4.76 -14.92
C GLN A 65 2.44 -6.05 -14.13
N THR A 66 2.45 -7.20 -14.77
CA THR A 66 2.30 -8.51 -14.12
C THR A 66 3.43 -8.78 -13.11
N ILE A 67 4.67 -8.39 -13.45
CA ILE A 67 5.83 -8.51 -12.54
C ILE A 67 5.66 -7.61 -11.32
N VAL A 68 5.27 -6.35 -11.54
CA VAL A 68 5.01 -5.40 -10.46
C VAL A 68 3.89 -5.90 -9.56
N ASP A 69 2.77 -6.32 -10.13
CA ASP A 69 1.61 -6.82 -9.39
C ASP A 69 1.95 -8.07 -8.57
N PHE A 70 2.81 -8.96 -9.11
CA PHE A 70 3.25 -10.16 -8.40
C PHE A 70 3.95 -9.80 -7.08
N PHE A 71 4.93 -8.91 -7.10
CA PHE A 71 5.64 -8.50 -5.89
C PHE A 71 4.83 -7.59 -4.98
N THR A 72 3.99 -6.72 -5.56
CA THR A 72 3.05 -5.89 -4.79
C THR A 72 2.11 -6.76 -3.97
N ARG A 73 1.52 -7.79 -4.56
CA ARG A 73 0.66 -8.75 -3.84
C ARG A 73 1.42 -9.51 -2.75
N ALA A 74 2.67 -9.91 -3.02
CA ALA A 74 3.50 -10.58 -2.03
C ALA A 74 3.74 -9.69 -0.80
N GLU A 75 4.08 -8.42 -0.99
CA GLU A 75 4.28 -7.47 0.10
C GLU A 75 2.96 -7.12 0.82
N MET A 76 1.85 -6.97 0.09
CA MET A 76 0.54 -6.77 0.71
C MET A 76 0.13 -7.94 1.60
N ASN A 77 0.26 -9.17 1.12
CA ASN A 77 -0.05 -10.36 1.90
C ASN A 77 0.84 -10.46 3.15
N ARG A 78 2.12 -10.12 3.03
CA ARG A 78 3.02 -10.06 4.18
C ARG A 78 2.57 -9.03 5.21
N GLN A 79 2.18 -7.83 4.76
CA GLN A 79 1.66 -6.80 5.67
C GLN A 79 0.37 -7.26 6.37
N ILE A 80 -0.53 -7.91 5.65
CA ILE A 80 -1.76 -8.46 6.23
C ILE A 80 -1.43 -9.49 7.31
N SER A 81 -0.52 -10.45 7.03
CA SER A 81 -0.13 -11.44 8.04
C SER A 81 0.52 -10.82 9.28
N MET A 82 1.33 -9.78 9.10
CA MET A 82 1.91 -9.05 10.23
C MET A 82 0.84 -8.31 11.06
N LEU A 83 -0.16 -7.73 10.42
CA LEU A 83 -1.26 -7.06 11.09
C LEU A 83 -2.19 -8.08 11.79
N GLU A 84 -2.41 -9.25 11.19
CA GLU A 84 -3.15 -10.34 11.82
C GLU A 84 -2.54 -10.72 13.17
N GLU A 85 -1.21 -10.79 13.24
CA GLU A 85 -0.50 -11.11 14.48
C GLU A 85 -0.41 -9.95 15.48
N LYS A 86 -0.25 -8.71 15.00
CA LYS A 86 0.16 -7.54 15.82
C LYS A 86 -0.61 -6.26 15.50
N HIS A 87 -1.91 -6.35 15.30
CA HIS A 87 -2.74 -5.15 15.19
C HIS A 87 -3.19 -4.62 16.57
N SER A 88 -3.66 -3.38 16.59
CA SER A 88 -4.23 -2.75 17.79
C SER A 88 -5.68 -3.18 17.98
N ASN A 89 -5.94 -4.11 18.88
CA ASN A 89 -7.30 -4.50 19.27
C ASN A 89 -8.14 -3.31 19.78
N PHE A 90 -7.49 -2.36 20.46
CA PHE A 90 -8.16 -1.14 20.93
C PHE A 90 -8.70 -0.32 19.75
N ILE A 91 -7.91 -0.14 18.69
CA ILE A 91 -8.34 0.62 17.50
C ILE A 91 -9.45 -0.14 16.77
N SER A 92 -9.31 -1.46 16.56
CA SER A 92 -10.34 -2.27 15.91
C SER A 92 -11.69 -2.14 16.61
N GLN A 93 -11.72 -2.28 17.94
CA GLN A 93 -12.95 -2.12 18.73
C GLN A 93 -13.54 -0.70 18.65
N LYS A 94 -12.69 0.33 18.63
CA LYS A 94 -13.15 1.73 18.49
C LYS A 94 -13.75 2.00 17.12
N VAL A 95 -13.09 1.53 16.06
CA VAL A 95 -13.56 1.69 14.69
C VAL A 95 -14.84 0.90 14.45
N ASP A 96 -14.92 -0.33 14.93
CA ASP A 96 -16.15 -1.13 14.86
C ASP A 96 -17.33 -0.43 15.56
N SER A 97 -17.12 0.07 16.76
CA SER A 97 -18.13 0.80 17.53
C SER A 97 -18.64 2.08 16.85
N LEU A 98 -17.77 2.79 16.10
CA LEU A 98 -18.09 4.07 15.45
C LEU A 98 -18.66 3.90 14.04
N PHE A 99 -18.16 2.92 13.30
CA PHE A 99 -18.39 2.80 11.86
C PHE A 99 -18.96 1.45 11.43
N GLY A 100 -19.05 0.47 12.33
CA GLY A 100 -19.57 -0.87 12.04
C GLY A 100 -18.71 -1.67 11.06
N CYS A 101 -17.38 -1.43 11.08
CA CYS A 101 -16.43 -2.16 10.24
C CYS A 101 -15.18 -2.55 11.02
N ASP A 102 -14.56 -3.66 10.64
CA ASP A 102 -13.29 -4.09 11.21
C ASP A 102 -12.11 -3.56 10.40
N ILE A 103 -11.05 -3.09 11.09
CA ILE A 103 -9.82 -2.63 10.48
C ILE A 103 -8.63 -3.00 11.35
N TRP A 104 -7.59 -3.52 10.73
CA TRP A 104 -6.33 -3.83 11.40
C TRP A 104 -5.32 -2.73 11.17
N LEU A 105 -4.95 -2.04 12.23
CA LEU A 105 -3.90 -1.02 12.22
C LEU A 105 -2.76 -1.43 13.15
N PRO A 106 -1.51 -1.00 12.83
CA PRO A 106 -0.35 -1.31 13.65
C PRO A 106 -0.52 -0.86 15.10
N ALA A 107 -0.06 -1.68 16.05
CA ALA A 107 -0.16 -1.41 17.48
C ALA A 107 0.61 -0.16 17.94
N GLU A 108 1.59 0.28 17.17
CA GLU A 108 2.36 1.52 17.43
C GLU A 108 1.55 2.82 17.24
N LEU A 109 0.36 2.78 16.66
CA LEU A 109 -0.59 3.89 16.66
C LEU A 109 -1.27 4.01 18.02
N ALA A 110 -0.49 4.40 19.04
CA ALA A 110 -0.91 4.34 20.43
C ALA A 110 -1.77 5.54 20.89
N ASN A 111 -1.70 6.66 20.16
CA ASN A 111 -2.51 7.85 20.47
C ASN A 111 -3.76 7.87 19.60
N SER A 112 -4.89 8.23 20.17
CA SER A 112 -6.14 8.31 19.43
C SER A 112 -7.06 9.41 19.90
N LYS A 113 -7.91 9.91 19.01
CA LYS A 113 -8.99 10.85 19.28
C LYS A 113 -10.26 10.39 18.57
N THR A 114 -11.37 10.42 19.27
CA THR A 114 -12.70 10.15 18.71
C THR A 114 -13.53 11.43 18.70
N GLY A 115 -14.38 11.56 17.69
CA GLY A 115 -15.38 12.61 17.55
C GLY A 115 -16.67 12.03 17.00
N LYS A 116 -17.66 12.88 16.71
CA LYS A 116 -18.86 12.46 16.00
C LYS A 116 -18.47 12.08 14.57
N ASP A 117 -18.75 10.83 14.18
CA ASP A 117 -18.43 10.29 12.84
C ASP A 117 -16.94 10.46 12.44
N PHE A 118 -16.04 10.48 13.46
CA PHE A 118 -14.62 10.75 13.28
C PHE A 118 -13.76 9.93 14.24
N PHE A 119 -12.67 9.38 13.70
CA PHE A 119 -11.61 8.71 14.45
C PHE A 119 -10.23 9.10 13.90
N TRP A 120 -9.28 9.34 14.76
CA TRP A 120 -7.88 9.59 14.44
C TRP A 120 -6.99 8.76 15.34
N ALA A 121 -5.92 8.19 14.77
CA ALA A 121 -4.86 7.52 15.52
C ALA A 121 -3.48 7.92 14.98
N SER A 122 -2.47 7.98 15.85
CA SER A 122 -1.12 8.40 15.50
C SER A 122 -0.05 7.68 16.31
N THR A 123 1.16 7.58 15.73
CA THR A 123 2.35 7.13 16.45
C THR A 123 2.87 8.20 17.42
N ASN A 124 2.72 9.49 17.10
CA ASN A 124 3.18 10.63 17.88
C ASN A 124 4.65 10.51 18.36
N THR A 125 5.54 10.17 17.43
CA THR A 125 6.98 10.01 17.70
C THR A 125 7.76 11.32 17.60
N GLY A 126 7.16 12.36 17.03
CA GLY A 126 7.72 13.71 16.88
C GLY A 126 8.69 13.87 15.70
N THR A 127 9.17 12.80 15.09
CA THR A 127 10.13 12.86 13.96
C THR A 127 9.56 12.38 12.64
N ALA A 128 8.69 11.38 12.69
CA ALA A 128 8.04 10.81 11.50
C ALA A 128 6.69 10.21 11.91
N ASP A 129 5.71 11.07 12.19
CA ASP A 129 4.42 10.62 12.65
C ASP A 129 3.61 9.98 11.53
N ARG A 130 3.17 8.75 11.78
CA ARG A 130 2.16 8.09 10.97
C ARG A 130 0.80 8.39 11.56
N ASN A 131 -0.09 8.89 10.72
CA ASN A 131 -1.44 9.26 11.10
C ASN A 131 -2.44 8.45 10.30
N PHE A 132 -3.43 7.93 11.00
CA PHE A 132 -4.61 7.32 10.40
C PHE A 132 -5.83 8.16 10.77
N VAL A 133 -6.67 8.47 9.79
CA VAL A 133 -7.93 9.18 9.98
C VAL A 133 -9.04 8.42 9.29
N MET A 134 -10.14 8.22 9.99
CA MET A 134 -11.37 7.66 9.46
C MET A 134 -12.55 8.55 9.82
N TYR A 135 -13.43 8.81 8.87
CA TYR A 135 -14.66 9.55 9.09
C TYR A 135 -15.74 9.10 8.12
N SER A 136 -16.99 9.30 8.50
CA SER A 136 -18.14 9.01 7.68
C SER A 136 -19.03 10.25 7.50
N TYR A 137 -19.76 10.27 6.39
CA TYR A 137 -20.76 11.28 6.09
C TYR A 137 -21.83 10.69 5.15
N PRO A 138 -23.05 11.24 5.15
CA PRO A 138 -24.10 10.76 4.26
C PRO A 138 -23.70 10.92 2.79
N TYR A 139 -23.95 9.87 2.01
CA TYR A 139 -23.88 9.94 0.56
C TYR A 139 -25.15 10.57 0.02
N THR A 140 -25.04 11.68 -0.70
CA THR A 140 -26.19 12.43 -1.22
C THR A 140 -26.34 12.31 -2.73
N ASP A 141 -25.22 12.37 -3.46
CA ASP A 141 -25.21 12.30 -4.92
C ASP A 141 -23.85 11.90 -5.47
N LYS A 142 -23.72 11.79 -6.81
CA LYS A 142 -22.52 11.35 -7.51
C LYS A 142 -21.33 12.33 -7.41
N GLU A 143 -21.58 13.61 -7.16
CA GLU A 143 -20.55 14.63 -6.99
C GLU A 143 -19.65 14.33 -5.78
N THR A 144 -20.15 13.53 -4.84
CA THR A 144 -19.38 13.00 -3.70
C THR A 144 -18.10 12.27 -4.12
N PHE A 145 -18.02 11.73 -5.32
CA PHE A 145 -16.85 11.02 -5.86
C PHE A 145 -15.94 11.87 -6.74
N THR A 146 -16.11 13.20 -6.73
CA THR A 146 -15.21 14.12 -7.43
C THR A 146 -13.99 14.47 -6.55
N LYS A 147 -12.87 14.81 -7.19
CA LYS A 147 -11.65 15.27 -6.52
C LYS A 147 -11.93 16.48 -5.63
N GLU A 148 -12.64 17.46 -6.16
CA GLU A 148 -12.99 18.71 -5.50
C GLU A 148 -13.78 18.45 -4.22
N TYR A 149 -14.77 17.55 -4.28
CA TYR A 149 -15.56 17.18 -3.12
C TYR A 149 -14.70 16.48 -2.05
N PHE A 150 -13.87 15.52 -2.43
CA PHE A 150 -12.98 14.82 -1.50
C PHE A 150 -12.02 15.77 -0.78
N VAL A 151 -11.37 16.66 -1.54
CA VAL A 151 -10.44 17.64 -0.97
C VAL A 151 -11.18 18.57 0.01
N HIS A 152 -12.28 19.16 -0.42
CA HIS A 152 -13.07 20.06 0.42
C HIS A 152 -13.60 19.36 1.68
N LYS A 153 -14.12 18.14 1.54
CA LYS A 153 -14.65 17.36 2.66
C LYS A 153 -13.55 16.98 3.65
N ARG A 154 -12.42 16.47 3.15
CA ARG A 154 -11.27 16.16 3.98
C ARG A 154 -10.80 17.38 4.77
N ASP A 155 -10.60 18.50 4.10
CA ASP A 155 -10.11 19.73 4.72
C ASP A 155 -11.08 20.28 5.78
N SER A 156 -12.39 20.21 5.51
CA SER A 156 -13.42 20.54 6.49
C SER A 156 -13.36 19.68 7.75
N VAL A 157 -13.18 18.36 7.57
CA VAL A 157 -13.04 17.40 8.68
C VAL A 157 -11.75 17.63 9.47
N MET A 158 -10.62 17.87 8.78
CA MET A 158 -9.34 18.15 9.43
C MET A 158 -9.41 19.46 10.24
N LYS A 159 -9.96 20.51 9.66
CA LYS A 159 -10.15 21.80 10.34
C LYS A 159 -10.97 21.68 11.63
N ALA A 160 -12.03 20.89 11.60
CA ALA A 160 -12.91 20.69 12.75
C ALA A 160 -12.29 19.80 13.84
N ASN A 161 -11.51 18.78 13.47
CA ASN A 161 -11.07 17.73 14.40
C ASN A 161 -9.60 17.78 14.75
N ILE A 162 -8.73 18.28 13.85
CA ILE A 162 -7.27 18.34 14.03
C ILE A 162 -6.78 19.76 13.70
N PRO A 163 -7.17 20.78 14.47
CA PRO A 163 -6.68 22.13 14.27
C PRO A 163 -5.19 22.22 14.59
N GLY A 164 -4.48 23.10 13.92
CA GLY A 164 -3.09 23.43 14.22
C GLY A 164 -2.94 24.30 15.46
N PHE A 165 -1.69 24.64 15.81
CA PHE A 165 -1.38 25.43 16.99
C PHE A 165 -1.83 26.90 16.90
N LYS A 166 -2.03 27.42 15.69
CA LYS A 166 -2.47 28.80 15.44
C LYS A 166 -3.92 28.78 14.93
N GLU A 167 -4.67 29.80 15.29
CA GLU A 167 -6.04 29.97 14.82
C GLU A 167 -6.10 29.96 13.28
N GLY A 168 -7.03 29.21 12.73
CA GLY A 168 -7.23 29.05 11.29
C GLY A 168 -6.26 28.11 10.57
N VAL A 169 -5.20 27.63 11.26
CA VAL A 169 -4.25 26.65 10.69
C VAL A 169 -4.76 25.23 10.93
N TYR A 170 -4.69 24.39 9.92
CA TYR A 170 -5.03 22.96 9.97
C TYR A 170 -4.29 22.20 8.86
N MET A 171 -4.32 20.87 8.90
CA MET A 171 -3.73 20.03 7.86
C MET A 171 -4.59 20.04 6.59
N SER A 172 -4.28 20.97 5.67
CA SER A 172 -4.96 21.10 4.39
C SER A 172 -4.36 20.15 3.33
N THR A 173 -5.16 19.87 2.31
CA THR A 173 -4.75 19.06 1.16
C THR A 173 -4.16 19.95 0.07
N ASP A 174 -3.01 19.59 -0.47
CA ASP A 174 -2.51 20.20 -1.69
C ASP A 174 -3.27 19.62 -2.89
N SER A 175 -4.23 20.38 -3.40
CA SER A 175 -5.08 19.95 -4.51
C SER A 175 -4.31 19.79 -5.83
N LEU A 176 -3.16 20.46 -5.99
CA LEU A 176 -2.34 20.35 -7.21
C LEU A 176 -1.63 18.99 -7.27
N LEU A 177 -1.23 18.47 -6.10
CA LEU A 177 -0.54 17.18 -5.98
C LEU A 177 -1.50 16.00 -5.74
N THR A 178 -2.80 16.23 -5.78
CA THR A 178 -3.81 15.22 -5.53
C THR A 178 -4.34 14.63 -6.82
N ASP A 179 -4.37 13.30 -6.92
CA ASP A 179 -5.02 12.53 -7.99
C ASP A 179 -6.06 11.58 -7.40
N VAL A 180 -7.17 11.36 -8.11
CA VAL A 180 -8.26 10.47 -7.70
C VAL A 180 -8.48 9.41 -8.76
N ARG A 181 -8.41 8.13 -8.34
CA ARG A 181 -8.63 6.98 -9.23
C ARG A 181 -9.76 6.11 -8.71
N PRO A 182 -10.75 5.81 -9.56
CA PRO A 182 -11.74 4.80 -9.21
C PRO A 182 -11.09 3.41 -9.19
N ILE A 183 -11.39 2.65 -8.17
CA ILE A 183 -10.97 1.26 -8.02
C ILE A 183 -12.14 0.40 -7.54
N ASN A 184 -12.03 -0.90 -7.66
CA ASN A 184 -12.99 -1.84 -7.08
C ASN A 184 -12.29 -2.60 -5.94
N VAL A 185 -12.83 -2.49 -4.75
CA VAL A 185 -12.34 -3.21 -3.57
C VAL A 185 -13.47 -4.09 -3.05
N GLN A 186 -13.27 -5.41 -3.05
CA GLN A 186 -14.26 -6.38 -2.59
C GLN A 186 -15.67 -6.19 -3.20
N ASN A 187 -15.72 -5.95 -4.52
CA ASN A 187 -16.91 -5.63 -5.29
C ASN A 187 -17.63 -4.31 -4.92
N SER A 188 -16.98 -3.43 -4.17
CA SER A 188 -17.47 -2.10 -3.86
C SER A 188 -16.75 -1.03 -4.66
N TYR A 189 -17.50 -0.10 -5.25
CA TYR A 189 -16.94 1.07 -5.92
C TYR A 189 -16.20 1.92 -4.90
N THR A 190 -14.93 2.18 -5.17
CA THR A 190 -14.04 2.90 -4.25
C THR A 190 -13.23 3.91 -5.04
N CYS A 191 -12.93 5.05 -4.45
CA CYS A 191 -11.98 6.01 -5.00
C CYS A 191 -10.72 6.03 -4.16
N LEU A 192 -9.57 5.86 -4.81
CA LEU A 192 -8.27 6.03 -4.18
C LEU A 192 -7.76 7.44 -4.49
N LEU A 193 -7.45 8.18 -3.43
CA LEU A 193 -6.93 9.54 -3.51
C LEU A 193 -5.47 9.56 -3.09
N TYR A 194 -4.60 10.05 -3.96
CA TYR A 194 -3.17 10.23 -3.70
C TYR A 194 -2.88 11.71 -3.50
N THR A 195 -2.08 12.05 -2.50
CA THR A 195 -1.68 13.42 -2.18
C THR A 195 -0.20 13.70 -2.40
N SER A 196 0.54 12.73 -2.91
CA SER A 196 1.96 12.87 -3.27
C SER A 196 2.29 11.89 -4.38
N PRO A 197 3.15 12.23 -5.34
CA PRO A 197 3.74 11.21 -6.19
C PRO A 197 4.47 10.23 -5.28
N SER A 198 4.15 8.96 -5.40
CA SER A 198 4.96 7.90 -4.81
C SER A 198 6.39 8.04 -5.35
N PRO A 199 7.43 7.98 -4.52
CA PRO A 199 8.81 8.04 -5.00
C PRO A 199 9.14 6.92 -5.95
#